data_dc281a5a99bacf7fc4df0859c7c2328e
#
_entry.id   dc281a5a99bacf7fc4df0859c7c2328e
#
_cell.length_a   1.000
_cell.length_b   1.000
_cell.length_c   1.000
_cell.angle_alpha   90.00
_cell.angle_beta   90.00
_cell.angle_gamma   90.00
#
_symmetry.space_group_name_H-M   'P 1'
#
loop_
_entity.id
_entity.type
_entity.pdbx_description
1 polymer ?
#
loop_
_entity_poly.entity_id
_entity_poly.type
_entity_poly.pdbx_seq_one_letter_code
_entity_poly.pdbx_strand_id
1 'polypeptide(L)'
;DPRTFLAVDLSVDQLRVGDKDWGSIALKLRPEVSGAAFNNISGNLLGLRPGLSDAEPPTEFFWSFDGETHSSRLIGPVAVDNIGDMFVSFDIDKVVDSESGKLTFDLAWQEKPWGLSRENITGDFDIKLTDGSFYKSAGGAGGALKLVSLFNFANWLRRLQLDFSDVVGQNLEYNRLKGKLHFENGVASLRDPLKMNMPSGRMSMAGDFDLVNETVDTRLVATLPVATNLPWVVAMMGGLPAAAGVYVTSKLVEKQVDRLSSISYEVTGPWDDVKVSVDKIFAAELKGTSESGQPEKDRAVSEPTPDQ
;
A
#
# COMPACT_ATOMS: atom_id res chain seq x y z
N ASP A 1 -5.60 7.17 -33.20
CA ASP A 1 -4.40 6.38 -33.49
C ASP A 1 -3.17 7.18 -33.03
N PRO A 2 -2.43 6.71 -32.00
CA PRO A 2 -1.30 7.46 -31.45
C PRO A 2 -0.12 7.62 -32.42
N ARG A 3 -0.05 6.82 -33.48
CA ARG A 3 0.98 6.91 -34.52
C ARG A 3 0.84 8.15 -35.41
N THR A 4 -0.32 8.80 -35.36
CA THR A 4 -0.60 10.01 -36.16
C THR A 4 -0.33 11.32 -35.42
N PHE A 5 0.14 11.24 -34.17
CA PHE A 5 0.43 12.43 -33.37
C PHE A 5 1.66 13.16 -33.92
N LEU A 6 1.68 14.47 -33.73
CA LEU A 6 2.80 15.33 -34.07
C LEU A 6 3.64 15.58 -32.82
N ALA A 7 4.93 15.88 -33.02
CA ALA A 7 5.77 16.31 -31.92
C ALA A 7 5.30 17.68 -31.40
N VAL A 8 4.99 17.74 -30.11
CA VAL A 8 4.48 18.95 -29.44
C VAL A 8 5.16 19.09 -28.08
N ASP A 9 5.61 20.29 -27.76
CA ASP A 9 5.93 20.70 -26.41
C ASP A 9 4.72 21.48 -25.87
N LEU A 10 4.03 20.90 -24.91
CA LEU A 10 2.81 21.45 -24.34
C LEU A 10 3.08 22.02 -22.95
N SER A 11 2.59 23.22 -22.70
CA SER A 11 2.51 23.81 -21.35
C SER A 11 1.16 24.50 -21.19
N VAL A 12 0.41 24.07 -20.18
CA VAL A 12 -0.93 24.60 -19.85
C VAL A 12 -0.91 25.03 -18.39
N ASP A 13 -1.02 26.33 -18.15
CA ASP A 13 -1.00 26.90 -16.81
C ASP A 13 -2.32 26.63 -16.06
N GLN A 14 -3.43 26.54 -16.79
CA GLN A 14 -4.74 26.22 -16.24
C GLN A 14 -5.53 25.32 -17.17
N LEU A 15 -5.60 24.04 -16.83
CA LEU A 15 -6.39 23.04 -17.53
C LEU A 15 -7.81 23.00 -16.92
N ARG A 16 -8.82 23.30 -17.72
CA ARG A 16 -10.22 23.15 -17.33
C ARG A 16 -10.92 22.13 -18.20
N VAL A 17 -11.68 21.23 -17.57
CA VAL A 17 -12.51 20.26 -18.27
C VAL A 17 -13.92 20.35 -17.69
N GLY A 18 -14.86 20.86 -18.48
CA GLY A 18 -16.17 21.27 -17.98
C GLY A 18 -16.05 22.39 -16.95
N ASP A 19 -16.70 22.26 -15.83
CA ASP A 19 -16.64 23.22 -14.71
C ASP A 19 -15.49 22.96 -13.74
N LYS A 20 -14.72 21.88 -13.93
CA LYS A 20 -13.64 21.46 -13.03
C LYS A 20 -12.29 22.03 -13.46
N ASP A 21 -11.60 22.69 -12.55
CA ASP A 21 -10.20 23.12 -12.72
C ASP A 21 -9.29 21.94 -12.33
N TRP A 22 -8.52 21.45 -13.29
CA TRP A 22 -7.57 20.34 -13.11
C TRP A 22 -6.17 20.82 -12.72
N GLY A 23 -5.91 22.14 -12.83
CA GLY A 23 -4.62 22.74 -12.51
C GLY A 23 -3.71 22.89 -13.72
N SER A 24 -2.39 22.63 -13.57
CA SER A 24 -1.39 22.85 -14.60
C SER A 24 -0.73 21.55 -15.05
N ILE A 25 -0.33 21.50 -16.33
CA ILE A 25 0.44 20.38 -16.90
C ILE A 25 1.41 20.87 -17.96
N ALA A 26 2.62 20.32 -17.95
CA ALA A 26 3.57 20.44 -19.05
C ALA A 26 4.10 19.05 -19.41
N LEU A 27 4.33 18.82 -20.70
CA LEU A 27 4.86 17.57 -21.22
C LEU A 27 5.45 17.74 -22.61
N LYS A 28 6.25 16.77 -23.04
CA LYS A 28 6.77 16.65 -24.39
C LYS A 28 6.17 15.43 -25.07
N LEU A 29 5.26 15.65 -26.01
CA LEU A 29 4.72 14.60 -26.85
C LEU A 29 5.70 14.33 -28.01
N ARG A 30 6.10 13.08 -28.15
CA ARG A 30 6.97 12.61 -29.24
C ARG A 30 6.33 11.42 -29.93
N PRO A 31 6.14 11.48 -31.27
CA PRO A 31 5.68 10.33 -32.03
C PRO A 31 6.75 9.24 -32.03
N GLU A 32 6.31 8.01 -31.97
CA GLU A 32 7.11 6.79 -32.09
C GLU A 32 6.59 5.92 -33.23
N VAL A 33 7.39 4.93 -33.65
CA VAL A 33 7.02 4.01 -34.77
C VAL A 33 5.69 3.28 -34.48
N SER A 34 5.48 2.89 -33.23
CA SER A 34 4.29 2.17 -32.78
C SER A 34 3.31 3.02 -32.00
N GLY A 35 3.53 4.36 -31.84
CA GLY A 35 2.63 5.15 -31.00
C GLY A 35 3.13 6.53 -30.65
N ALA A 36 3.02 6.91 -29.39
CA ALA A 36 3.44 8.19 -28.86
C ALA A 36 3.98 8.08 -27.43
N ALA A 37 5.05 8.82 -27.15
CA ALA A 37 5.62 9.02 -25.83
C ALA A 37 5.28 10.42 -25.30
N PHE A 38 4.78 10.48 -24.09
CA PHE A 38 4.51 11.70 -23.33
C PHE A 38 5.59 11.79 -22.25
N ASN A 39 6.65 12.51 -22.55
CA ASN A 39 7.86 12.58 -21.74
C ASN A 39 7.85 13.81 -20.84
N ASN A 40 8.58 13.76 -19.74
CA ASN A 40 8.79 14.86 -18.80
C ASN A 40 7.47 15.49 -18.34
N ILE A 41 6.51 14.65 -18.00
CA ILE A 41 5.22 15.11 -17.46
C ILE A 41 5.48 15.82 -16.14
N SER A 42 5.04 17.07 -16.03
CA SER A 42 5.19 17.91 -14.84
C SER A 42 3.97 18.82 -14.65
N GLY A 43 3.85 19.42 -13.48
CA GLY A 43 2.74 20.32 -13.15
C GLY A 43 2.08 19.99 -11.80
N ASN A 44 0.85 20.44 -11.65
CA ASN A 44 0.00 20.13 -10.50
C ASN A 44 -1.43 19.83 -10.99
N LEU A 45 -1.80 18.56 -10.98
CA LEU A 45 -3.11 18.08 -11.42
C LEU A 45 -3.89 17.59 -10.19
N LEU A 46 -4.80 18.41 -9.68
CA LEU A 46 -5.64 18.08 -8.53
C LEU A 46 -4.85 17.59 -7.30
N GLY A 47 -3.69 18.21 -7.05
CA GLY A 47 -2.79 17.83 -5.95
C GLY A 47 -1.78 16.73 -6.28
N LEU A 48 -1.84 16.16 -7.48
CA LEU A 48 -0.81 15.27 -8.02
C LEU A 48 0.27 16.09 -8.73
N ARG A 49 1.52 15.94 -8.32
CA ARG A 49 2.67 16.67 -8.87
C ARG A 49 3.70 15.72 -9.47
N PRO A 50 3.58 15.37 -10.77
CA PRO A 50 4.62 14.66 -11.50
C PRO A 50 5.84 15.56 -11.73
N GLY A 51 7.03 14.98 -11.89
CA GLY A 51 8.24 15.66 -12.35
C GLY A 51 8.83 16.66 -11.35
N LEU A 52 8.84 16.35 -10.06
CA LEU A 52 9.22 17.28 -8.98
C LEU A 52 10.71 17.62 -8.87
N SER A 53 11.60 16.83 -9.44
CA SER A 53 13.05 16.98 -9.23
C SER A 53 13.84 16.46 -10.40
N ASP A 54 14.82 17.23 -10.86
CA ASP A 54 15.80 16.80 -11.87
C ASP A 54 16.68 15.63 -11.38
N ALA A 55 16.67 15.34 -10.09
CA ALA A 55 17.42 14.24 -9.49
C ALA A 55 16.66 12.88 -9.55
N GLU A 56 15.39 12.89 -9.90
CA GLU A 56 14.56 11.69 -10.02
C GLU A 56 14.24 11.40 -11.49
N PRO A 57 13.96 10.12 -11.85
CA PRO A 57 13.47 9.80 -13.19
C PRO A 57 12.21 10.62 -13.50
N PRO A 58 12.03 11.08 -14.72
CA PRO A 58 10.83 11.82 -15.10
C PRO A 58 9.59 10.92 -15.00
N THR A 59 8.42 11.55 -14.87
CA THR A 59 7.14 10.86 -15.08
C THR A 59 6.85 10.85 -16.57
N GLU A 60 6.56 9.67 -17.10
CA GLU A 60 6.35 9.43 -18.53
C GLU A 60 5.13 8.54 -18.74
N PHE A 61 4.48 8.73 -19.88
CA PHE A 61 3.38 7.91 -20.32
C PHE A 61 3.59 7.50 -21.77
N PHE A 62 3.37 6.23 -22.07
CA PHE A 62 3.50 5.64 -23.40
C PHE A 62 2.15 5.08 -23.85
N TRP A 63 1.79 5.38 -25.08
CA TRP A 63 0.61 4.82 -25.74
C TRP A 63 1.00 4.26 -27.09
N SER A 64 0.90 2.95 -27.26
CA SER A 64 1.22 2.26 -28.51
C SER A 64 0.00 1.61 -29.13
N PHE A 65 0.07 1.37 -30.43
CA PHE A 65 -0.92 0.69 -31.26
C PHE A 65 -0.25 -0.06 -32.41
N ASP A 66 -0.36 -1.39 -32.42
CA ASP A 66 0.26 -2.25 -33.45
C ASP A 66 -0.59 -2.40 -34.72
N GLY A 67 -1.81 -1.90 -34.73
CA GLY A 67 -2.79 -2.02 -35.82
C GLY A 67 -4.04 -2.80 -35.40
N GLU A 68 -3.96 -3.57 -34.31
CA GLU A 68 -5.06 -4.34 -33.74
C GLU A 68 -5.29 -3.99 -32.28
N THR A 69 -4.24 -3.97 -31.49
CA THR A 69 -4.26 -3.77 -30.03
C THR A 69 -3.61 -2.45 -29.61
N HIS A 70 -4.21 -1.82 -28.61
CA HIS A 70 -3.59 -0.71 -27.90
C HIS A 70 -2.87 -1.22 -26.65
N SER A 71 -1.76 -0.57 -26.30
CA SER A 71 -1.14 -0.73 -25.00
C SER A 71 -0.74 0.62 -24.42
N SER A 72 -0.83 0.74 -23.11
CA SER A 72 -0.53 1.95 -22.36
C SER A 72 0.38 1.62 -21.18
N ARG A 73 1.32 2.53 -20.87
CA ARG A 73 2.23 2.39 -19.73
C ARG A 73 2.48 3.73 -19.08
N LEU A 74 2.39 3.77 -17.75
CA LEU A 74 2.71 4.93 -16.90
C LEU A 74 3.92 4.59 -16.05
N ILE A 75 4.96 5.41 -16.11
CA ILE A 75 6.19 5.23 -15.33
C ILE A 75 6.54 6.53 -14.62
N GLY A 76 7.10 6.41 -13.43
CA GLY A 76 7.77 7.51 -12.73
C GLY A 76 7.10 7.92 -11.43
N PRO A 77 7.74 8.84 -10.70
CA PRO A 77 7.25 9.32 -9.42
C PRO A 77 6.26 10.47 -9.59
N VAL A 78 5.27 10.48 -8.70
CA VAL A 78 4.32 11.58 -8.52
C VAL A 78 4.27 11.91 -7.03
N ALA A 79 4.54 13.16 -6.67
CA ALA A 79 4.29 13.60 -5.32
C ALA A 79 2.83 13.99 -5.13
N VAL A 80 2.38 13.89 -3.89
CA VAL A 80 1.04 14.28 -3.45
C VAL A 80 1.19 15.18 -2.24
N ASP A 81 0.57 16.35 -2.25
CA ASP A 81 0.59 17.26 -1.11
C ASP A 81 -0.23 16.70 0.04
N ASN A 82 -1.43 16.24 -0.26
CA ASN A 82 -2.34 15.59 0.66
C ASN A 82 -3.15 14.53 -0.09
N ILE A 83 -3.02 13.26 0.32
CA ILE A 83 -3.70 12.16 -0.37
C ILE A 83 -5.22 12.22 -0.21
N GLY A 84 -5.71 12.70 0.92
CA GLY A 84 -7.13 12.82 1.20
C GLY A 84 -7.78 13.92 0.37
N ASP A 85 -7.13 15.06 0.23
CA ASP A 85 -7.62 16.16 -0.59
C ASP A 85 -7.57 15.79 -2.09
N MET A 86 -6.55 15.04 -2.50
CA MET A 86 -6.49 14.46 -3.84
C MET A 86 -7.71 13.55 -4.08
N PHE A 87 -8.04 12.64 -3.16
CA PHE A 87 -9.22 11.80 -3.29
C PHE A 87 -10.50 12.62 -3.46
N VAL A 88 -10.71 13.63 -2.60
CA VAL A 88 -11.87 14.53 -2.72
C VAL A 88 -11.89 15.24 -4.07
N SER A 89 -10.73 15.65 -4.58
CA SER A 89 -10.62 16.29 -5.89
C SER A 89 -11.00 15.36 -7.05
N PHE A 90 -10.90 14.05 -6.86
CA PHE A 90 -11.36 13.03 -7.81
C PHE A 90 -12.77 12.49 -7.49
N ASP A 91 -13.53 13.20 -6.65
CA ASP A 91 -14.88 12.81 -6.20
C ASP A 91 -14.89 11.46 -5.43
N ILE A 92 -13.78 11.18 -4.70
CA ILE A 92 -13.57 10.00 -3.88
C ILE A 92 -13.68 10.40 -2.40
N ASP A 93 -14.31 9.55 -1.58
CA ASP A 93 -14.40 9.78 -0.14
C ASP A 93 -13.01 9.86 0.50
N LYS A 94 -12.83 10.80 1.43
CA LYS A 94 -11.60 10.93 2.21
C LYS A 94 -11.52 9.82 3.25
N VAL A 95 -10.87 8.70 2.89
CA VAL A 95 -10.68 7.54 3.79
C VAL A 95 -9.30 7.52 4.44
N VAL A 96 -8.34 8.22 3.85
CA VAL A 96 -6.98 8.40 4.38
C VAL A 96 -6.54 9.83 4.09
N ASP A 97 -5.72 10.36 4.97
CA ASP A 97 -5.11 11.67 4.87
C ASP A 97 -3.59 11.55 5.00
N SER A 98 -2.84 12.57 4.55
CA SER A 98 -1.39 12.67 4.75
C SER A 98 -0.94 14.12 4.65
N GLU A 99 0.13 14.50 5.33
CA GLU A 99 0.77 15.82 5.12
C GLU A 99 1.59 15.85 3.83
N SER A 100 2.11 14.69 3.41
CA SER A 100 2.82 14.54 2.14
C SER A 100 2.82 13.09 1.69
N GLY A 101 3.00 12.88 0.39
CA GLY A 101 3.09 11.56 -0.19
C GLY A 101 3.95 11.50 -1.45
N LYS A 102 4.45 10.32 -1.73
CA LYS A 102 5.09 9.95 -2.99
C LYS A 102 4.52 8.65 -3.47
N LEU A 103 4.03 8.67 -4.69
CA LEU A 103 3.56 7.52 -5.45
C LEU A 103 4.57 7.25 -6.55
N THR A 104 4.93 6.00 -6.81
CA THR A 104 5.80 5.65 -7.93
C THR A 104 5.11 4.56 -8.73
N PHE A 105 5.00 4.79 -10.02
CA PHE A 105 4.28 3.94 -10.94
C PHE A 105 5.25 3.26 -11.92
N ASP A 106 5.02 2.00 -12.18
CA ASP A 106 5.44 1.26 -13.36
C ASP A 106 4.31 0.34 -13.74
N LEU A 107 3.26 0.94 -14.32
CA LEU A 107 2.00 0.28 -14.60
C LEU A 107 1.75 0.20 -16.10
N ALA A 108 1.28 -0.93 -16.57
CA ALA A 108 0.91 -1.15 -17.97
C ALA A 108 -0.46 -1.82 -18.08
N TRP A 109 -1.14 -1.61 -19.20
CA TRP A 109 -2.39 -2.28 -19.56
C TRP A 109 -2.57 -2.37 -21.06
N GLN A 110 -3.17 -3.49 -21.50
CA GLN A 110 -3.39 -3.80 -22.91
C GLN A 110 -4.71 -3.19 -23.40
N GLU A 111 -4.74 -1.86 -23.42
CA GLU A 111 -5.89 -1.06 -23.88
C GLU A 111 -5.44 0.42 -24.06
N LYS A 112 -6.34 1.25 -24.60
CA LYS A 112 -6.18 2.71 -24.68
C LYS A 112 -5.95 3.31 -23.29
N PRO A 113 -5.42 4.56 -23.21
CA PRO A 113 -5.19 5.23 -21.92
C PRO A 113 -6.37 5.20 -20.95
N TRP A 114 -7.58 5.36 -21.47
CA TRP A 114 -8.84 5.35 -20.69
C TRP A 114 -9.45 3.97 -20.49
N GLY A 115 -8.84 2.91 -21.00
CA GLY A 115 -9.27 1.51 -20.85
C GLY A 115 -8.63 0.79 -19.69
N LEU A 116 -7.98 1.50 -18.76
CA LEU A 116 -7.45 0.91 -17.54
C LEU A 116 -8.58 0.27 -16.72
N SER A 117 -8.42 -0.99 -16.37
CA SER A 117 -9.36 -1.74 -15.54
C SER A 117 -8.64 -2.62 -14.52
N ARG A 118 -9.39 -3.17 -13.58
CA ARG A 118 -8.87 -4.08 -12.54
C ARG A 118 -8.35 -5.40 -13.13
N GLU A 119 -8.91 -5.80 -14.25
CA GLU A 119 -8.60 -7.05 -14.95
C GLU A 119 -7.32 -6.95 -15.79
N ASN A 120 -7.02 -5.75 -16.33
CA ASN A 120 -5.96 -5.56 -17.32
C ASN A 120 -4.71 -4.82 -16.80
N ILE A 121 -4.78 -4.26 -15.59
CA ILE A 121 -3.62 -3.59 -14.98
C ILE A 121 -2.53 -4.59 -14.62
N THR A 122 -1.27 -4.25 -14.97
CA THR A 122 -0.07 -5.02 -14.62
C THR A 122 1.04 -4.09 -14.17
N GLY A 123 1.98 -4.62 -13.37
CA GLY A 123 3.19 -3.87 -12.97
C GLY A 123 3.23 -3.48 -11.50
N ASP A 124 4.03 -2.51 -11.16
CA ASP A 124 4.38 -2.14 -9.79
C ASP A 124 3.86 -0.75 -9.40
N PHE A 125 3.42 -0.63 -8.16
CA PHE A 125 2.99 0.62 -7.53
C PHE A 125 3.58 0.73 -6.14
N ASP A 126 4.44 1.74 -5.91
CA ASP A 126 4.97 2.08 -4.60
C ASP A 126 4.21 3.26 -3.99
N ILE A 127 3.85 3.14 -2.71
CA ILE A 127 3.23 4.21 -1.92
C ILE A 127 4.09 4.55 -0.72
N LYS A 128 4.30 5.85 -0.48
CA LYS A 128 4.93 6.38 0.73
C LYS A 128 4.14 7.61 1.16
N LEU A 129 3.53 7.56 2.34
CA LEU A 129 2.80 8.66 2.95
C LEU A 129 3.44 9.00 4.30
N THR A 130 3.37 10.26 4.67
CA THR A 130 3.95 10.79 5.90
C THR A 130 2.89 11.58 6.65
N ASP A 131 2.82 11.35 7.95
CA ASP A 131 1.98 12.02 8.93
C ASP A 131 0.52 12.21 8.47
N GLY A 132 -0.33 11.32 8.91
CA GLY A 132 -1.72 11.30 8.46
C GLY A 132 -2.61 10.42 9.32
N SER A 133 -3.83 10.23 8.84
CA SER A 133 -4.86 9.49 9.55
C SER A 133 -5.74 8.68 8.60
N PHE A 134 -6.19 7.51 9.05
CA PHE A 134 -7.29 6.78 8.42
C PHE A 134 -8.60 7.16 9.08
N TYR A 135 -9.58 7.50 8.26
CA TYR A 135 -10.92 7.88 8.69
C TYR A 135 -11.88 6.69 8.60
N LYS A 136 -12.89 6.70 9.44
CA LYS A 136 -14.01 5.76 9.31
C LYS A 136 -14.80 6.12 8.06
N SER A 137 -14.79 5.25 7.06
CA SER A 137 -15.69 5.41 5.91
C SER A 137 -17.12 5.08 6.30
N ALA A 138 -18.05 5.93 5.90
CA ALA A 138 -19.48 5.70 6.14
C ALA A 138 -20.09 4.61 5.23
N GLY A 139 -19.29 3.97 4.37
CA GLY A 139 -19.72 2.92 3.46
C GLY A 139 -20.69 3.44 2.39
N GLY A 140 -20.25 3.62 1.18
CA GLY A 140 -21.16 4.07 0.12
C GLY A 140 -20.54 4.46 -1.20
N ALA A 141 -19.31 4.02 -1.46
CA ALA A 141 -18.64 4.39 -2.71
C ALA A 141 -18.76 3.27 -3.75
N GLY A 142 -19.21 3.61 -4.94
CA GLY A 142 -19.31 2.69 -6.07
C GLY A 142 -17.98 2.52 -6.82
N GLY A 143 -17.78 1.38 -7.45
CA GLY A 143 -16.77 1.12 -8.49
C GLY A 143 -15.31 1.18 -8.06
N ALA A 144 -14.51 2.04 -8.70
CA ALA A 144 -13.07 2.20 -8.46
C ALA A 144 -12.70 2.55 -7.01
N LEU A 145 -13.65 3.03 -6.23
CA LEU A 145 -13.55 3.44 -4.83
C LEU A 145 -13.46 2.27 -3.85
N LYS A 146 -13.83 1.07 -4.26
CA LYS A 146 -13.69 -0.13 -3.41
C LYS A 146 -12.23 -0.48 -3.15
N LEU A 147 -11.29 -0.12 -4.07
CA LEU A 147 -9.86 -0.29 -3.83
C LEU A 147 -9.36 0.55 -2.65
N VAL A 148 -9.89 1.74 -2.47
CA VAL A 148 -9.54 2.61 -1.34
C VAL A 148 -10.11 2.07 -0.03
N SER A 149 -11.25 1.38 -0.08
CA SER A 149 -11.85 0.73 1.09
C SER A 149 -11.02 -0.46 1.61
N LEU A 150 -10.15 -1.05 0.78
CA LEU A 150 -9.17 -2.06 1.20
C LEU A 150 -8.20 -1.53 2.25
N PHE A 151 -7.88 -0.24 2.18
CA PHE A 151 -7.04 0.42 3.16
C PHE A 151 -7.81 0.95 4.37
N ASN A 152 -9.08 0.53 4.54
CA ASN A 152 -9.89 0.93 5.69
C ASN A 152 -9.49 0.16 6.96
N PHE A 153 -8.21 0.28 7.32
CA PHE A 153 -7.61 -0.31 8.52
C PHE A 153 -8.41 0.03 9.80
N ALA A 154 -9.03 1.20 9.87
CA ALA A 154 -9.84 1.59 11.02
C ALA A 154 -11.06 0.67 11.23
N ASN A 155 -11.67 0.18 10.15
CA ASN A 155 -12.78 -0.78 10.26
C ASN A 155 -12.27 -2.20 10.57
N TRP A 156 -11.13 -2.59 10.03
CA TRP A 156 -10.54 -3.90 10.32
C TRP A 156 -10.10 -4.01 11.77
N LEU A 157 -9.41 -3.01 12.32
CA LEU A 157 -9.01 -2.98 13.72
C LEU A 157 -10.19 -3.08 14.69
N ARG A 158 -11.35 -2.51 14.35
CA ARG A 158 -12.55 -2.63 15.18
C ARG A 158 -13.15 -4.05 15.16
N ARG A 159 -12.95 -4.83 14.09
CA ARG A 159 -13.34 -6.25 14.01
C ARG A 159 -12.36 -7.17 14.75
N LEU A 160 -11.14 -6.69 14.99
CA LEU A 160 -10.17 -7.36 15.85
C LEU A 160 -10.64 -7.29 17.30
N GLN A 161 -11.61 -7.87 17.80
CA GLN A 161 -12.12 -8.01 19.19
C GLN A 161 -11.17 -7.49 20.32
N LEU A 162 -10.17 -6.70 19.98
CA LEU A 162 -9.27 -6.02 20.87
C LEU A 162 -9.88 -4.65 21.14
N ASP A 163 -10.13 -4.37 22.38
CA ASP A 163 -10.60 -3.07 22.84
C ASP A 163 -9.48 -2.03 22.69
N PHE A 164 -9.20 -1.67 21.43
CA PHE A 164 -8.32 -0.55 21.10
C PHE A 164 -9.05 0.79 21.24
N SER A 165 -10.24 0.82 21.84
CA SER A 165 -11.04 2.02 21.97
C SER A 165 -10.28 3.15 22.65
N ASP A 166 -9.39 2.83 23.57
CA ASP A 166 -8.55 3.78 24.28
C ASP A 166 -7.28 4.20 23.49
N VAL A 167 -6.87 3.40 22.48
CA VAL A 167 -5.65 3.62 21.70
C VAL A 167 -5.98 4.17 20.31
N VAL A 168 -7.12 3.79 19.77
CA VAL A 168 -7.63 4.25 18.47
C VAL A 168 -8.84 5.13 18.73
N GLY A 169 -8.62 6.42 18.86
CA GLY A 169 -9.69 7.41 18.93
C GLY A 169 -10.64 7.32 17.73
N GLN A 170 -11.22 8.43 17.28
CA GLN A 170 -12.10 8.42 16.08
C GLN A 170 -11.34 8.07 14.79
N ASN A 171 -10.03 8.36 14.71
CA ASN A 171 -9.16 8.15 13.56
C ASN A 171 -7.90 7.38 13.97
N LEU A 172 -7.37 6.56 13.04
CA LEU A 172 -6.10 5.87 13.23
C LEU A 172 -4.96 6.73 12.66
N GLU A 173 -4.18 7.37 13.54
CA GLU A 173 -3.05 8.21 13.16
C GLU A 173 -1.82 7.38 12.81
N TYR A 174 -1.05 7.84 11.82
CA TYR A 174 0.24 7.26 11.45
C TYR A 174 1.28 8.34 11.15
N ASN A 175 2.55 8.06 11.47
CA ASN A 175 3.67 8.90 11.08
C ASN A 175 4.24 8.52 9.71
N ARG A 176 4.18 7.25 9.36
CA ARG A 176 4.66 6.76 8.07
C ARG A 176 3.89 5.53 7.61
N LEU A 177 3.45 5.57 6.36
CA LEU A 177 2.91 4.44 5.63
C LEU A 177 3.76 4.19 4.39
N LYS A 178 4.17 2.95 4.15
CA LYS A 178 4.88 2.57 2.94
C LYS A 178 4.57 1.14 2.54
N GLY A 179 4.48 0.89 1.24
CA GLY A 179 4.26 -0.45 0.69
C GLY A 179 4.51 -0.49 -0.80
N LYS A 180 4.61 -1.69 -1.33
CA LYS A 180 4.73 -1.96 -2.75
C LYS A 180 3.71 -3.02 -3.16
N LEU A 181 2.87 -2.64 -4.11
CA LEU A 181 1.89 -3.51 -4.76
C LEU A 181 2.40 -3.94 -6.11
N HIS A 182 2.19 -5.17 -6.45
CA HIS A 182 2.37 -5.72 -7.79
C HIS A 182 1.03 -6.18 -8.32
N PHE A 183 0.67 -5.72 -9.52
CA PHE A 183 -0.58 -6.05 -10.20
C PHE A 183 -0.31 -7.07 -11.29
N GLU A 184 -1.02 -8.17 -11.27
CA GLU A 184 -0.97 -9.19 -12.31
C GLU A 184 -2.26 -10.01 -12.30
N ASN A 185 -2.86 -10.25 -13.48
CA ASN A 185 -4.04 -11.11 -13.66
C ASN A 185 -5.22 -10.76 -12.72
N GLY A 186 -5.47 -9.48 -12.48
CA GLY A 186 -6.55 -9.04 -11.62
C GLY A 186 -6.28 -9.17 -10.11
N VAL A 187 -5.04 -9.50 -9.73
CA VAL A 187 -4.61 -9.59 -8.33
C VAL A 187 -3.58 -8.50 -8.03
N ALA A 188 -3.72 -7.85 -6.88
CA ALA A 188 -2.72 -6.94 -6.33
C ALA A 188 -2.02 -7.60 -5.14
N SER A 189 -0.74 -7.94 -5.30
CA SER A 189 0.10 -8.62 -4.30
C SER A 189 1.00 -7.64 -3.58
N LEU A 190 1.09 -7.72 -2.26
CA LEU A 190 2.06 -6.98 -1.47
C LEU A 190 3.44 -7.68 -1.54
N ARG A 191 4.25 -7.36 -2.57
CA ARG A 191 5.62 -7.90 -2.71
C ARG A 191 6.52 -7.50 -1.55
N ASP A 192 6.45 -6.24 -1.14
CA ASP A 192 6.96 -5.77 0.14
C ASP A 192 5.80 -5.52 1.09
N PRO A 193 5.88 -5.96 2.36
CA PRO A 193 4.82 -5.71 3.31
C PRO A 193 4.46 -4.23 3.39
N LEU A 194 3.18 -3.92 3.37
CA LEU A 194 2.69 -2.60 3.71
C LEU A 194 3.01 -2.34 5.18
N LYS A 195 3.86 -1.35 5.47
CA LYS A 195 4.32 -1.01 6.82
C LYS A 195 3.76 0.33 7.23
N MET A 196 3.17 0.35 8.42
CA MET A 196 2.63 1.56 9.04
C MET A 196 3.26 1.75 10.43
N ASN A 197 3.90 2.90 10.61
CA ASN A 197 4.41 3.34 11.91
C ASN A 197 3.39 4.32 12.51
N MET A 198 2.98 4.06 13.74
CA MET A 198 1.99 4.84 14.48
C MET A 198 2.63 5.35 15.78
N PRO A 199 2.11 6.41 16.39
CA PRO A 199 2.52 6.81 17.75
C PRO A 199 2.34 5.67 18.76
N SER A 200 1.32 4.83 18.57
CA SER A 200 0.94 3.73 19.46
C SER A 200 1.54 2.38 19.08
N GLY A 201 2.37 2.27 18.03
CA GLY A 201 2.96 1.01 17.61
C GLY A 201 3.30 0.92 16.14
N ARG A 202 3.41 -0.31 15.64
CA ARG A 202 3.70 -0.61 14.23
C ARG A 202 2.74 -1.66 13.70
N MET A 203 2.39 -1.55 12.44
CA MET A 203 1.65 -2.58 11.73
C MET A 203 2.36 -2.96 10.44
N SER A 204 2.29 -4.22 10.06
CA SER A 204 2.74 -4.68 8.76
C SER A 204 1.73 -5.68 8.18
N MET A 205 1.49 -5.59 6.88
CA MET A 205 0.57 -6.45 6.15
C MET A 205 1.24 -7.02 4.92
N ALA A 206 1.01 -8.30 4.65
CA ALA A 206 1.44 -8.98 3.43
C ALA A 206 0.33 -9.91 2.95
N GLY A 207 0.28 -10.18 1.65
CA GLY A 207 -0.72 -11.04 1.01
C GLY A 207 -1.32 -10.40 -0.22
N ASP A 208 -2.48 -10.87 -0.61
CA ASP A 208 -3.08 -10.63 -1.92
C ASP A 208 -4.48 -10.02 -1.80
N PHE A 209 -4.81 -9.20 -2.79
CA PHE A 209 -6.11 -8.61 -3.01
C PHE A 209 -6.59 -9.02 -4.40
N ASP A 210 -7.61 -9.86 -4.48
CA ASP A 210 -8.28 -10.18 -5.74
C ASP A 210 -9.21 -9.02 -6.12
N LEU A 211 -8.82 -8.28 -7.13
CA LEU A 211 -9.52 -7.07 -7.56
C LEU A 211 -10.80 -7.39 -8.37
N VAL A 212 -10.83 -8.56 -8.98
CA VAL A 212 -11.95 -9.02 -9.83
C VAL A 212 -13.06 -9.60 -8.97
N ASN A 213 -12.69 -10.51 -8.06
CA ASN A 213 -13.64 -11.16 -7.15
C ASN A 213 -13.90 -10.36 -5.88
N GLU A 214 -13.23 -9.20 -5.72
CA GLU A 214 -13.35 -8.32 -4.55
C GLU A 214 -13.13 -9.07 -3.22
N THR A 215 -12.05 -9.88 -3.17
CA THR A 215 -11.67 -10.61 -1.96
C THR A 215 -10.27 -10.24 -1.48
N VAL A 216 -10.00 -10.51 -0.20
CA VAL A 216 -8.70 -10.29 0.45
C VAL A 216 -8.23 -11.59 1.09
N ASP A 217 -6.92 -11.85 0.96
CA ASP A 217 -6.20 -12.91 1.67
C ASP A 217 -4.86 -12.35 2.13
N THR A 218 -4.83 -11.82 3.34
CA THR A 218 -3.66 -11.12 3.87
C THR A 218 -3.39 -11.53 5.31
N ARG A 219 -2.13 -11.38 5.70
CA ARG A 219 -1.69 -11.47 7.09
C ARG A 219 -1.28 -10.09 7.59
N LEU A 220 -1.85 -9.70 8.72
CA LEU A 220 -1.56 -8.45 9.43
C LEU A 220 -0.81 -8.77 10.71
N VAL A 221 0.35 -8.12 10.94
CA VAL A 221 1.08 -8.18 12.21
C VAL A 221 1.03 -6.81 12.87
N ALA A 222 0.45 -6.75 14.05
CA ALA A 222 0.43 -5.56 14.91
C ALA A 222 1.45 -5.72 16.04
N THR A 223 2.34 -4.72 16.21
CA THR A 223 3.35 -4.67 17.27
C THR A 223 3.14 -3.42 18.11
N LEU A 224 2.95 -3.61 19.40
CA LEU A 224 2.69 -2.52 20.36
C LEU A 224 3.89 -2.33 21.30
N PRO A 225 4.21 -1.08 21.72
CA PRO A 225 5.29 -0.84 22.66
C PRO A 225 4.99 -1.48 24.02
N VAL A 226 5.87 -2.32 24.50
CA VAL A 226 5.69 -3.05 25.78
C VAL A 226 5.60 -2.11 26.97
N ALA A 227 6.34 -1.01 26.93
CA ALA A 227 6.47 -0.11 28.09
C ALA A 227 5.15 0.57 28.52
N THR A 228 4.22 0.78 27.61
CA THR A 228 2.93 1.46 27.87
C THR A 228 1.75 0.51 28.04
N ASN A 229 1.89 -0.78 27.64
CA ASN A 229 0.77 -1.69 27.45
C ASN A 229 0.90 -3.02 28.21
N LEU A 230 1.78 -3.13 29.20
CA LEU A 230 1.92 -4.33 30.03
C LEU A 230 0.59 -4.89 30.59
N PRO A 231 -0.37 -4.07 31.06
CA PRO A 231 -1.61 -4.60 31.61
C PRO A 231 -2.46 -5.38 30.61
N TRP A 232 -2.52 -4.96 29.35
CA TRP A 232 -3.35 -5.64 28.35
C TRP A 232 -2.65 -6.88 27.76
N VAL A 233 -1.31 -6.87 27.64
CA VAL A 233 -0.54 -8.09 27.29
C VAL A 233 -0.80 -9.18 28.34
N VAL A 234 -0.83 -8.82 29.61
CA VAL A 234 -1.19 -9.72 30.71
C VAL A 234 -2.66 -10.14 30.61
N ALA A 235 -3.57 -9.23 30.24
CA ALA A 235 -5.00 -9.56 30.07
C ALA A 235 -5.24 -10.51 28.87
N MET A 236 -4.50 -10.36 27.77
CA MET A 236 -4.57 -11.32 26.66
C MET A 236 -3.94 -12.67 26.99
N MET A 237 -2.94 -12.71 27.86
CA MET A 237 -2.38 -13.95 28.39
C MET A 237 -3.25 -14.58 29.49
N GLY A 238 -4.39 -13.99 29.83
CA GLY A 238 -5.29 -14.30 30.97
C GLY A 238 -5.91 -15.70 31.02
N GLY A 239 -5.29 -16.66 30.37
CA GLY A 239 -5.54 -18.09 30.55
C GLY A 239 -4.28 -18.89 30.87
N LEU A 240 -3.08 -18.27 30.91
CA LEU A 240 -1.84 -18.95 31.26
C LEU A 240 -1.44 -18.59 32.70
N PRO A 241 -1.09 -19.60 33.55
CA PRO A 241 -0.68 -19.32 34.92
C PRO A 241 0.54 -18.39 34.92
N ALA A 242 0.45 -17.32 35.70
CA ALA A 242 1.48 -16.28 35.87
C ALA A 242 2.70 -16.84 36.61
N ALA A 243 3.40 -17.78 36.01
CA ALA A 243 4.59 -18.43 36.58
C ALA A 243 5.84 -18.20 35.73
N ALA A 244 6.05 -16.97 35.25
CA ALA A 244 7.35 -16.59 34.73
C ALA A 244 7.59 -15.10 34.98
N GLY A 245 8.08 -14.78 36.16
CA GLY A 245 8.73 -13.50 36.41
C GLY A 245 9.97 -13.38 35.53
N VAL A 246 9.82 -12.87 34.32
CA VAL A 246 10.96 -12.55 33.46
C VAL A 246 11.39 -11.13 33.77
N TYR A 247 12.40 -11.01 34.60
CA TYR A 247 13.21 -9.80 34.73
C TYR A 247 13.95 -9.57 33.42
N VAL A 248 13.52 -8.58 32.66
CA VAL A 248 14.15 -8.18 31.41
C VAL A 248 15.23 -7.14 31.72
N THR A 249 16.47 -7.55 31.84
CA THR A 249 17.63 -6.66 31.90
C THR A 249 18.59 -6.99 30.78
N SER A 250 18.58 -6.22 29.69
CA SER A 250 19.72 -5.80 28.87
C SER A 250 19.34 -5.52 27.39
N LYS A 251 20.17 -4.74 26.68
CA LYS A 251 20.01 -4.31 25.28
C LYS A 251 19.92 -5.42 24.20
N LEU A 252 20.11 -6.68 24.57
CA LEU A 252 19.90 -7.84 23.69
C LEU A 252 18.42 -8.22 23.53
N VAL A 253 17.54 -7.59 24.29
CA VAL A 253 16.14 -7.96 24.43
C VAL A 253 15.23 -7.18 23.47
N GLU A 254 15.69 -6.07 22.88
CA GLU A 254 14.85 -5.18 22.08
C GLU A 254 14.17 -5.92 20.92
N LYS A 255 14.90 -6.77 20.18
CA LYS A 255 14.30 -7.60 19.10
C LYS A 255 13.44 -8.76 19.62
N GLN A 256 13.67 -9.23 20.83
CA GLN A 256 12.87 -10.28 21.46
C GLN A 256 11.63 -9.70 22.14
N VAL A 257 11.73 -8.49 22.68
CA VAL A 257 10.59 -7.76 23.25
C VAL A 257 9.57 -7.40 22.17
N ASP A 258 10.00 -6.98 20.99
CA ASP A 258 9.11 -6.76 19.84
C ASP A 258 8.35 -8.03 19.46
N ARG A 259 8.98 -9.21 19.53
CA ARG A 259 8.29 -10.50 19.33
C ARG A 259 7.24 -10.80 20.39
N LEU A 260 7.50 -10.41 21.64
CA LEU A 260 6.59 -10.64 22.77
C LEU A 260 5.38 -9.69 22.77
N SER A 261 5.41 -8.64 21.95
CA SER A 261 4.33 -7.66 21.84
C SER A 261 3.60 -7.69 20.49
N SER A 262 3.90 -8.65 19.63
CA SER A 262 3.34 -8.75 18.28
C SER A 262 2.28 -9.84 18.19
N ILE A 263 1.17 -9.51 17.53
CA ILE A 263 0.07 -10.43 17.24
C ILE A 263 -0.11 -10.47 15.73
N SER A 264 -0.22 -11.67 15.19
CA SER A 264 -0.55 -11.93 13.79
C SER A 264 -2.03 -12.25 13.64
N TYR A 265 -2.63 -11.65 12.64
CA TYR A 265 -4.02 -11.85 12.25
C TYR A 265 -4.09 -12.32 10.80
N GLU A 266 -4.99 -13.24 10.52
CA GLU A 266 -5.45 -13.52 9.15
C GLU A 266 -6.64 -12.63 8.83
N VAL A 267 -6.58 -11.99 7.65
CA VAL A 267 -7.61 -11.07 7.15
C VAL A 267 -8.06 -11.61 5.81
N THR A 268 -9.23 -12.24 5.76
CA THR A 268 -9.70 -12.98 4.60
C THR A 268 -11.17 -12.72 4.30
N GLY A 269 -11.58 -12.96 3.05
CA GLY A 269 -12.98 -12.92 2.62
C GLY A 269 -13.33 -11.75 1.70
N PRO A 270 -14.62 -11.59 1.36
CA PRO A 270 -15.11 -10.49 0.54
C PRO A 270 -14.85 -9.12 1.17
N TRP A 271 -14.61 -8.09 0.36
CA TRP A 271 -14.29 -6.72 0.85
C TRP A 271 -15.40 -6.12 1.72
N ASP A 272 -16.64 -6.48 1.47
CA ASP A 272 -17.81 -6.03 2.24
C ASP A 272 -18.04 -6.85 3.52
N ASP A 273 -17.48 -8.08 3.60
CA ASP A 273 -17.57 -8.95 4.79
C ASP A 273 -16.22 -9.60 5.16
N VAL A 274 -15.20 -8.78 5.36
CA VAL A 274 -13.86 -9.25 5.74
C VAL A 274 -13.88 -9.91 7.12
N LYS A 275 -13.34 -11.11 7.19
CA LYS A 275 -13.15 -11.86 8.45
C LYS A 275 -11.73 -11.64 8.95
N VAL A 276 -11.61 -11.38 10.24
CA VAL A 276 -10.32 -11.19 10.92
C VAL A 276 -10.24 -12.20 12.06
N SER A 277 -9.20 -13.03 12.04
CA SER A 277 -8.95 -14.04 13.07
C SER A 277 -7.51 -13.98 13.56
N VAL A 278 -7.29 -14.30 14.83
CA VAL A 278 -5.93 -14.38 15.41
C VAL A 278 -5.23 -15.62 14.84
N ASP A 279 -4.11 -15.44 14.16
CA ASP A 279 -3.25 -16.54 13.68
C ASP A 279 -2.25 -16.94 14.77
N LYS A 280 -1.42 -15.97 15.22
CA LYS A 280 -0.37 -16.25 16.24
C LYS A 280 -0.21 -15.08 17.20
N ILE A 281 -0.03 -15.40 18.45
CA ILE A 281 0.50 -14.49 19.48
C ILE A 281 2.02 -14.63 19.47
N PHE A 282 2.78 -13.53 19.61
CA PHE A 282 4.24 -13.47 19.49
C PHE A 282 4.77 -13.75 18.07
N ALA A 283 4.16 -13.17 17.08
CA ALA A 283 4.55 -13.29 15.69
C ALA A 283 5.86 -12.57 15.38
N ALA A 284 6.65 -13.11 14.45
CA ALA A 284 7.78 -12.39 13.88
C ALA A 284 7.30 -11.34 12.85
N GLU A 285 8.06 -10.24 12.68
CA GLU A 285 7.78 -9.24 11.65
C GLU A 285 7.77 -9.88 10.26
N LEU A 286 6.83 -9.46 9.41
CA LEU A 286 6.73 -9.92 8.03
C LEU A 286 7.92 -9.42 7.21
N LYS A 287 8.57 -10.33 6.48
CA LYS A 287 9.66 -10.01 5.55
C LYS A 287 9.10 -9.96 4.13
N GLY A 288 9.61 -9.06 3.31
CA GLY A 288 9.32 -9.00 1.88
C GLY A 288 9.87 -10.25 1.16
N THR A 289 9.19 -10.68 0.11
CA THR A 289 9.69 -11.69 -0.82
C THR A 289 10.74 -11.03 -1.70
N SER A 290 12.02 -11.18 -1.36
CA SER A 290 13.10 -10.85 -2.30
C SER A 290 13.01 -11.80 -3.49
N GLU A 291 13.21 -11.28 -4.70
CA GLU A 291 13.40 -12.09 -5.90
C GLU A 291 14.65 -12.98 -5.75
N SER A 292 14.51 -14.12 -5.13
CA SER A 292 15.42 -15.24 -5.29
C SER A 292 14.69 -16.51 -4.87
N GLY A 293 14.09 -17.14 -5.86
CA GLY A 293 13.52 -18.47 -5.67
C GLY A 293 14.59 -19.48 -5.28
N GLN A 294 14.54 -19.88 -4.03
CA GLN A 294 14.85 -21.25 -3.61
C GLN A 294 14.29 -21.44 -2.18
N PRO A 295 13.46 -22.44 -1.94
CA PRO A 295 13.07 -22.80 -0.59
C PRO A 295 14.33 -23.31 0.15
N GLU A 296 14.70 -22.64 1.22
CA GLU A 296 15.74 -23.12 2.15
C GLU A 296 15.23 -24.43 2.77
N LYS A 297 15.76 -25.54 2.27
CA LYS A 297 15.56 -26.87 2.87
C LYS A 297 16.13 -26.81 4.29
N ASP A 298 15.29 -27.13 5.26
CA ASP A 298 15.68 -27.44 6.63
C ASP A 298 16.90 -28.36 6.64
N ARG A 299 18.04 -27.81 7.02
CA ARG A 299 19.19 -28.62 7.42
C ARG A 299 18.91 -29.12 8.85
N ALA A 300 18.47 -30.36 8.92
CA ALA A 300 18.48 -31.11 10.16
C ALA A 300 19.91 -31.10 10.74
N VAL A 301 20.03 -30.57 11.94
CA VAL A 301 21.24 -30.65 12.74
C VAL A 301 21.38 -32.11 13.14
N SER A 302 22.35 -32.80 12.55
CA SER A 302 22.80 -34.14 13.01
C SER A 302 23.56 -33.97 14.32
N GLU A 303 23.05 -34.56 15.39
CA GLU A 303 23.76 -34.74 16.64
C GLU A 303 25.04 -35.55 16.44
N PRO A 304 26.14 -35.23 17.10
CA PRO A 304 27.35 -36.10 17.09
C PRO A 304 27.16 -37.29 18.04
N THR A 305 27.32 -38.48 17.50
CA THR A 305 27.40 -39.75 18.22
C THR A 305 28.68 -39.77 19.06
N PRO A 306 28.69 -40.22 20.34
CA PRO A 306 29.89 -40.36 21.11
C PRO A 306 30.63 -41.66 20.73
N ASP A 307 31.92 -41.53 20.45
CA ASP A 307 32.88 -42.64 20.25
C ASP A 307 33.01 -43.54 21.48
N GLN A 308 33.01 -44.84 21.24
CA GLN A 308 33.63 -45.85 22.08
C GLN A 308 35.02 -46.18 21.55
#